data_a66e21142ab2b9f32f561f4c9fe47e7b
#
_entry.id   a66e21142ab2b9f32f561f4c9fe47e7b
#
_cell.length_a   1.000
_cell.length_b   1.000
_cell.length_c   1.000
_cell.angle_alpha   90.00
_cell.angle_beta   90.00
_cell.angle_gamma   90.00
#
_symmetry.space_group_name_H-M   'P 1'
#
loop_
_entity.id
_entity.type
_entity.pdbx_description
1 polymer ?
#
loop_
_entity_poly.entity_id
_entity_poly.type
_entity_poly.pdbx_seq_one_letter_code
_entity_poly.pdbx_strand_id
1 'polypeptide(L)'
;MKIVNAERIPLNIPFYCKRATHAMQRAQTHDERVYVYRLEADNGLVGYGDTQGGASDVESLVGQNPAAIMMNAAIGFGPQLAVLDLVGKDLGVPVHALLGTQVRDRCPISWWDIDMSPADWTAEARESVKRGYTCIKLKARPWRDIIDQTATVGKAVPADYKFDVDFNGFL
;
A
#
# COMPACT_ATOMS: atom_id res chain seq x y z
N MET A 1 13.09 -10.68 24.45
CA MET A 1 12.16 -9.58 24.13
C MET A 1 10.74 -10.12 24.12
N LYS A 2 9.79 -9.42 24.78
CA LYS A 2 8.36 -9.72 24.77
C LYS A 2 7.58 -8.45 24.49
N ILE A 3 6.47 -8.55 23.78
CA ILE A 3 5.54 -7.43 23.57
C ILE A 3 4.84 -7.15 24.91
N VAL A 4 4.91 -5.91 25.40
CA VAL A 4 4.28 -5.48 26.66
C VAL A 4 3.07 -4.57 26.43
N ASN A 5 3.00 -3.91 25.28
CA ASN A 5 1.86 -3.11 24.88
C ASN A 5 1.61 -3.23 23.36
N ALA A 6 0.34 -3.24 22.99
CA ALA A 6 -0.10 -3.32 21.60
C ALA A 6 -1.30 -2.41 21.37
N GLU A 7 -1.18 -1.48 20.43
CA GLU A 7 -2.19 -0.48 20.11
C GLU A 7 -2.55 -0.51 18.64
N ARG A 8 -3.83 -0.32 18.36
CA ARG A 8 -4.37 -0.08 17.02
C ARG A 8 -4.92 1.34 16.96
N ILE A 9 -4.31 2.16 16.12
CA ILE A 9 -4.61 3.60 15.98
C ILE A 9 -5.32 3.82 14.66
N PRO A 10 -6.62 4.13 14.64
CA PRO A 10 -7.33 4.47 13.42
C PRO A 10 -6.92 5.87 12.95
N LEU A 11 -6.58 5.99 11.68
CA LEU A 11 -6.31 7.26 11.00
C LEU A 11 -7.24 7.42 9.81
N ASN A 12 -7.58 8.65 9.48
CA ASN A 12 -8.28 9.00 8.24
C ASN A 12 -7.33 9.85 7.39
N ILE A 13 -6.84 9.27 6.29
CA ILE A 13 -5.83 9.88 5.42
C ILE A 13 -6.49 10.23 4.09
N PRO A 14 -6.76 11.52 3.81
CA PRO A 14 -7.45 11.91 2.58
C PRO A 14 -6.59 11.62 1.34
N PHE A 15 -7.25 11.24 0.24
CA PHE A 15 -6.59 11.09 -1.03
C PHE A 15 -6.03 12.42 -1.52
N TYR A 16 -4.90 12.36 -2.22
CA TYR A 16 -4.13 13.51 -2.66
C TYR A 16 -4.92 14.52 -3.50
N CYS A 17 -5.81 14.07 -4.36
CA CYS A 17 -6.56 14.97 -5.24
C CYS A 17 -8.05 14.65 -5.30
N LYS A 18 -8.86 15.66 -5.69
CA LYS A 18 -10.33 15.53 -5.76
C LYS A 18 -10.80 14.48 -6.77
N ARG A 19 -10.10 14.29 -7.89
CA ARG A 19 -10.43 13.25 -8.89
C ARG A 19 -10.34 11.86 -8.27
N ALA A 20 -9.22 11.57 -7.58
CA ALA A 20 -9.05 10.31 -6.87
C ALA A 20 -10.12 10.13 -5.78
N THR A 21 -10.38 11.15 -4.97
CA THR A 21 -11.43 11.13 -3.92
C THR A 21 -12.79 10.77 -4.52
N HIS A 22 -13.22 11.45 -5.58
CA HIS A 22 -14.53 11.19 -6.21
C HIS A 22 -14.60 9.79 -6.83
N ALA A 23 -13.52 9.32 -7.46
CA ALA A 23 -13.47 7.99 -8.05
C ALA A 23 -13.53 6.91 -6.97
N MET A 24 -12.80 7.06 -5.86
CA MET A 24 -12.78 6.13 -4.73
C MET A 24 -14.14 6.04 -4.04
N GLN A 25 -14.79 7.18 -3.79
CA GLN A 25 -16.13 7.22 -3.19
C GLN A 25 -17.17 6.49 -4.05
N ARG A 26 -17.08 6.60 -5.38
CA ARG A 26 -17.98 5.87 -6.30
C ARG A 26 -17.67 4.38 -6.39
N ALA A 27 -16.40 4.03 -6.37
CA ALA A 27 -15.96 2.65 -6.51
C ALA A 27 -16.22 1.80 -5.26
N GLN A 28 -16.37 2.42 -4.10
CA GLN A 28 -16.57 1.78 -2.78
C GLN A 28 -15.54 0.68 -2.44
N THR A 29 -14.39 0.71 -3.08
CA THR A 29 -13.35 -0.33 -2.94
C THR A 29 -12.22 0.07 -2.02
N HIS A 30 -12.05 1.37 -1.81
CA HIS A 30 -11.01 1.91 -0.92
C HIS A 30 -11.59 3.09 -0.15
N ASP A 31 -11.30 3.16 1.12
CA ASP A 31 -11.62 4.31 1.96
C ASP A 31 -10.32 5.01 2.41
N GLU A 32 -10.48 6.13 3.07
CA GLU A 32 -9.36 6.92 3.61
C GLU A 32 -8.87 6.37 4.96
N ARG A 33 -9.49 5.30 5.46
CA ARG A 33 -9.18 4.72 6.75
C ARG A 33 -7.96 3.82 6.66
N VAL A 34 -6.99 4.11 7.51
CA VAL A 34 -5.78 3.32 7.72
C VAL A 34 -5.69 3.00 9.21
N TYR A 35 -5.27 1.78 9.54
CA TYR A 35 -4.94 1.42 10.90
C TYR A 35 -3.43 1.33 11.05
N VAL A 36 -2.88 2.14 11.95
CA VAL A 36 -1.49 2.00 12.40
C VAL A 36 -1.46 1.10 13.62
N TYR A 37 -0.54 0.16 13.62
CA TYR A 37 -0.28 -0.77 14.72
C TYR A 37 1.03 -0.38 15.39
N ARG A 38 0.98 -0.14 16.68
CA ARG A 38 2.14 0.19 17.52
C ARG A 38 2.33 -0.93 18.54
N LEU A 39 3.47 -1.59 18.48
CA LEU A 39 3.86 -2.64 19.43
C LEU A 39 5.06 -2.16 20.24
N GLU A 40 4.99 -2.28 21.55
CA GLU A 40 6.07 -1.93 22.47
C GLU A 40 6.61 -3.18 23.15
N ALA A 41 7.91 -3.32 23.21
CA ALA A 41 8.59 -4.45 23.85
C ALA A 41 9.12 -4.09 25.24
N ASP A 42 9.39 -5.13 26.04
CA ASP A 42 9.95 -5.05 27.40
C ASP A 42 11.34 -4.41 27.48
N ASN A 43 12.04 -4.28 26.36
CA ASN A 43 13.32 -3.55 26.23
C ASN A 43 13.16 -2.09 25.77
N GLY A 44 11.93 -1.58 25.67
CA GLY A 44 11.62 -0.20 25.29
C GLY A 44 11.60 0.07 23.77
N LEU A 45 11.90 -0.92 22.92
CA LEU A 45 11.76 -0.78 21.49
C LEU A 45 10.29 -0.72 21.08
N VAL A 46 10.00 0.06 20.01
CA VAL A 46 8.67 0.20 19.45
C VAL A 46 8.70 -0.15 17.96
N GLY A 47 7.83 -1.07 17.55
CA GLY A 47 7.59 -1.42 16.16
C GLY A 47 6.29 -0.83 15.62
N TYR A 48 6.30 -0.45 14.36
CA TYR A 48 5.14 0.10 13.64
C TYR A 48 4.83 -0.70 12.40
N GLY A 49 3.54 -0.83 12.13
CA GLY A 49 3.02 -1.34 10.87
C GLY A 49 1.68 -0.69 10.55
N ASP A 50 1.21 -0.84 9.34
CA ASP A 50 -0.08 -0.28 8.94
C ASP A 50 -0.84 -1.21 8.00
N THR A 51 -2.13 -0.98 7.88
CA THR A 51 -2.98 -1.61 6.87
C THR A 51 -4.16 -0.74 6.51
N GLN A 52 -4.53 -0.78 5.23
CA GLN A 52 -5.81 -0.29 4.75
C GLN A 52 -6.81 -1.46 4.77
N GLY A 53 -8.04 -1.20 5.19
CA GLY A 53 -9.09 -2.21 5.27
C GLY A 53 -9.34 -2.75 6.68
N GLY A 54 -9.65 -4.04 6.81
CA GLY A 54 -10.10 -4.65 8.07
C GLY A 54 -9.10 -4.51 9.23
N ALA A 55 -9.63 -4.22 10.41
CA ALA A 55 -8.81 -4.14 11.61
C ALA A 55 -8.44 -5.54 12.13
N SER A 56 -7.15 -5.74 12.42
CA SER A 56 -6.68 -6.96 13.09
C SER A 56 -6.70 -6.79 14.61
N ASP A 57 -6.94 -7.88 15.33
CA ASP A 57 -6.75 -7.92 16.76
C ASP A 57 -5.26 -7.88 17.11
N VAL A 58 -4.90 -7.08 18.10
CA VAL A 58 -3.52 -6.94 18.56
C VAL A 58 -3.34 -7.28 20.03
N GLU A 59 -4.41 -7.37 20.81
CA GLU A 59 -4.35 -7.66 22.25
C GLU A 59 -3.74 -9.04 22.51
N SER A 60 -4.03 -10.02 21.65
CA SER A 60 -3.47 -11.36 21.72
C SER A 60 -1.95 -11.43 21.48
N LEU A 61 -1.33 -10.36 21.01
CA LEU A 61 0.13 -10.30 20.80
C LEU A 61 0.89 -9.95 22.08
N VAL A 62 0.22 -9.38 23.09
CA VAL A 62 0.85 -9.04 24.38
C VAL A 62 1.33 -10.31 25.06
N GLY A 63 2.55 -10.27 25.56
CA GLY A 63 3.24 -11.40 26.17
C GLY A 63 3.98 -12.32 25.20
N GLN A 64 3.75 -12.21 23.89
CA GLN A 64 4.42 -13.02 22.88
C GLN A 64 5.84 -12.53 22.59
N ASN A 65 6.69 -13.45 22.13
CA ASN A 65 8.02 -13.11 21.60
C ASN A 65 7.88 -12.72 20.10
N PRO A 66 8.20 -11.47 19.71
CA PRO A 66 8.10 -11.03 18.32
C PRO A 66 8.85 -11.93 17.32
N ALA A 67 10.05 -12.39 17.66
CA ALA A 67 10.83 -13.26 16.79
C ALA A 67 10.16 -14.62 16.52
N ALA A 68 9.34 -15.12 17.44
CA ALA A 68 8.61 -16.38 17.26
C ALA A 68 7.40 -16.24 16.34
N ILE A 69 6.84 -15.03 16.20
CA ILE A 69 5.60 -14.77 15.44
C ILE A 69 5.79 -13.94 14.17
N MET A 70 7.02 -13.47 13.88
CA MET A 70 7.27 -12.53 12.76
C MET A 70 6.85 -13.06 11.38
N MET A 71 6.83 -14.39 11.19
CA MET A 71 6.40 -15.03 9.94
C MET A 71 4.98 -15.59 10.00
N ASN A 72 4.24 -15.33 11.07
CA ASN A 72 2.87 -15.80 11.22
C ASN A 72 1.88 -14.85 10.52
N ALA A 73 1.48 -15.18 9.29
CA ALA A 73 0.51 -14.38 8.53
C ALA A 73 -0.88 -14.31 9.16
N ALA A 74 -1.23 -15.21 10.08
CA ALA A 74 -2.54 -15.23 10.74
C ALA A 74 -2.78 -14.04 11.68
N ILE A 75 -1.71 -13.33 12.10
CA ILE A 75 -1.85 -12.13 12.93
C ILE A 75 -2.32 -10.90 12.14
N GLY A 76 -2.38 -11.00 10.81
CA GLY A 76 -2.77 -9.91 9.91
C GLY A 76 -1.58 -9.06 9.45
N PHE A 77 -1.76 -8.39 8.31
CA PHE A 77 -0.66 -7.66 7.63
C PHE A 77 -0.06 -6.54 8.48
N GLY A 78 -0.89 -5.64 9.02
CA GLY A 78 -0.43 -4.50 9.80
C GLY A 78 0.33 -4.91 11.07
N PRO A 79 -0.21 -5.80 11.91
CA PRO A 79 0.52 -6.33 13.04
C PRO A 79 1.81 -7.07 12.66
N GLN A 80 1.82 -7.83 11.55
CA GLN A 80 3.02 -8.52 11.09
C GLN A 80 4.12 -7.54 10.68
N LEU A 81 3.78 -6.43 10.01
CA LEU A 81 4.74 -5.37 9.71
C LEU A 81 5.33 -4.77 11.00
N ALA A 82 4.49 -4.50 12.01
CA ALA A 82 4.94 -3.97 13.30
C ALA A 82 5.88 -4.95 14.03
N VAL A 83 5.59 -6.25 13.96
CA VAL A 83 6.45 -7.30 14.53
C VAL A 83 7.80 -7.36 13.80
N LEU A 84 7.80 -7.32 12.47
CA LEU A 84 9.04 -7.31 11.67
C LEU A 84 9.89 -6.07 11.94
N ASP A 85 9.25 -4.88 12.06
CA ASP A 85 9.94 -3.64 12.42
C ASP A 85 10.59 -3.74 13.81
N LEU A 86 9.87 -4.31 14.77
CA LEU A 86 10.38 -4.52 16.14
C LEU A 86 11.58 -5.47 16.16
N VAL A 87 11.49 -6.61 15.44
CA VAL A 87 12.60 -7.58 15.36
C VAL A 87 13.80 -6.98 14.62
N GLY A 88 13.57 -6.26 13.54
CA GLY A 88 14.64 -5.56 12.81
C GLY A 88 15.39 -4.57 13.70
N LYS A 89 14.67 -3.78 14.50
CA LYS A 89 15.24 -2.83 15.48
C LYS A 89 16.04 -3.54 16.57
N ASP A 90 15.53 -4.66 17.10
CA ASP A 90 16.22 -5.45 18.12
C ASP A 90 17.55 -6.03 17.62
N LEU A 91 17.57 -6.46 16.35
CA LEU A 91 18.76 -7.01 15.70
C LEU A 91 19.68 -5.93 15.10
N GLY A 92 19.24 -4.66 15.05
CA GLY A 92 19.99 -3.58 14.41
C GLY A 92 20.09 -3.69 12.89
N VAL A 93 19.09 -4.36 12.23
CA VAL A 93 19.06 -4.56 10.78
C VAL A 93 17.76 -4.04 10.17
N PRO A 94 17.77 -3.61 8.91
CA PRO A 94 16.52 -3.22 8.23
C PRO A 94 15.65 -4.45 7.95
N VAL A 95 14.32 -4.25 7.90
CA VAL A 95 13.33 -5.34 7.71
C VAL A 95 13.63 -6.22 6.50
N HIS A 96 14.10 -5.65 5.39
CA HIS A 96 14.41 -6.45 4.21
C HIS A 96 15.49 -7.53 4.47
N ALA A 97 16.42 -7.28 5.40
CA ALA A 97 17.44 -8.27 5.76
C ALA A 97 16.86 -9.48 6.51
N LEU A 98 15.70 -9.35 7.12
CA LEU A 98 14.94 -10.46 7.72
C LEU A 98 14.22 -11.31 6.67
N LEU A 99 13.94 -10.75 5.49
CA LEU A 99 13.17 -11.39 4.42
C LEU A 99 14.04 -12.05 3.36
N GLY A 100 15.31 -11.64 3.24
CA GLY A 100 16.24 -12.22 2.27
C GLY A 100 17.34 -11.26 1.82
N THR A 101 18.10 -11.70 0.83
CA THR A 101 19.19 -10.91 0.27
C THR A 101 18.65 -9.73 -0.54
N GLN A 102 19.17 -8.55 -0.30
CA GLN A 102 18.85 -7.37 -1.10
C GLN A 102 19.39 -7.53 -2.52
N VAL A 103 18.51 -7.47 -3.52
CA VAL A 103 18.85 -7.60 -4.95
C VAL A 103 18.90 -6.25 -5.67
N ARG A 104 18.35 -5.19 -5.07
CA ARG A 104 18.37 -3.81 -5.57
C ARG A 104 18.21 -2.82 -4.42
N ASP A 105 18.71 -1.61 -4.60
CA ASP A 105 18.61 -0.52 -3.62
C ASP A 105 17.38 0.37 -3.83
N ARG A 106 16.76 0.31 -5.02
CA ARG A 106 15.58 1.08 -5.39
C ARG A 106 14.59 0.23 -6.16
N CYS A 107 13.29 0.43 -5.91
CA CYS A 107 12.20 -0.15 -6.67
C CYS A 107 11.40 0.98 -7.34
N PRO A 108 11.28 1.01 -8.68
CA PRO A 108 10.40 1.96 -9.36
C PRO A 108 8.96 1.77 -8.91
N ILE A 109 8.26 2.88 -8.70
CA ILE A 109 6.85 2.89 -8.29
C ILE A 109 6.03 3.44 -9.46
N SER A 110 4.95 2.76 -9.81
CA SER A 110 3.95 3.26 -10.75
C SER A 110 3.04 4.28 -10.05
N TRP A 111 2.63 5.31 -10.78
CA TRP A 111 1.45 6.08 -10.39
C TRP A 111 0.24 5.15 -10.40
N TRP A 112 -0.66 5.30 -9.46
CA TRP A 112 -1.80 4.40 -9.35
C TRP A 112 -3.12 5.15 -9.44
N ASP A 113 -4.03 4.60 -10.23
CA ASP A 113 -5.40 5.08 -10.36
C ASP A 113 -6.42 3.95 -10.29
N ILE A 114 -7.67 4.35 -9.99
CA ILE A 114 -8.84 3.49 -9.99
C ILE A 114 -9.70 3.73 -11.23
N ASP A 115 -10.90 3.14 -11.28
CA ASP A 115 -11.87 3.39 -12.34
C ASP A 115 -12.24 4.88 -12.45
N MET A 116 -11.84 5.48 -13.55
CA MET A 116 -12.10 6.89 -13.88
C MET A 116 -12.51 7.01 -15.35
N SER A 117 -13.00 8.20 -15.73
CA SER A 117 -13.23 8.53 -17.14
C SER A 117 -11.89 8.61 -17.90
N PRO A 118 -11.88 8.44 -19.24
CA PRO A 118 -10.68 8.65 -20.05
C PRO A 118 -10.03 10.02 -19.83
N ALA A 119 -10.85 11.06 -19.63
CA ALA A 119 -10.37 12.43 -19.38
C ALA A 119 -9.64 12.55 -18.03
N ASP A 120 -10.20 11.93 -16.97
CA ASP A 120 -9.57 11.94 -15.65
C ASP A 120 -8.27 11.12 -15.63
N TRP A 121 -8.25 9.94 -16.26
CA TRP A 121 -7.02 9.15 -16.42
C TRP A 121 -5.95 9.92 -17.20
N THR A 122 -6.35 10.65 -18.25
CA THR A 122 -5.44 11.50 -18.99
C THR A 122 -4.84 12.60 -18.11
N ALA A 123 -5.65 13.23 -17.27
CA ALA A 123 -5.18 14.26 -16.36
C ALA A 123 -4.22 13.71 -15.31
N GLU A 124 -4.53 12.54 -14.75
CA GLU A 124 -3.65 11.85 -13.79
C GLU A 124 -2.34 11.40 -14.45
N ALA A 125 -2.39 10.83 -15.66
CA ALA A 125 -1.20 10.42 -16.39
C ALA A 125 -0.27 11.60 -16.70
N ARG A 126 -0.81 12.75 -17.09
CA ARG A 126 -0.03 13.98 -17.28
C ARG A 126 0.61 14.47 -15.98
N GLU A 127 -0.13 14.42 -14.88
CA GLU A 127 0.42 14.80 -13.56
C GLU A 127 1.52 13.83 -13.14
N SER A 128 1.36 12.52 -13.38
CA SER A 128 2.38 11.53 -13.07
C SER A 128 3.66 11.75 -13.87
N VAL A 129 3.57 12.02 -15.17
CA VAL A 129 4.71 12.39 -16.04
C VAL A 129 5.42 13.63 -15.50
N LYS A 130 4.66 14.67 -15.14
CA LYS A 130 5.21 15.92 -14.58
C LYS A 130 5.98 15.67 -13.29
N ARG A 131 5.59 14.66 -12.50
CA ARG A 131 6.28 14.25 -11.25
C ARG A 131 7.41 13.26 -11.45
N GLY A 132 7.72 12.89 -12.71
CA GLY A 132 8.83 12.00 -13.04
C GLY A 132 8.50 10.51 -12.96
N TYR A 133 7.24 10.12 -12.85
CA TYR A 133 6.84 8.72 -12.97
C TYR A 133 6.93 8.29 -14.44
N THR A 134 7.33 7.04 -14.65
CA THR A 134 7.50 6.42 -15.98
C THR A 134 6.43 5.39 -16.30
N CYS A 135 5.55 5.14 -15.35
CA CYS A 135 4.49 4.15 -15.46
C CYS A 135 3.25 4.57 -14.66
N ILE A 136 2.06 4.22 -15.17
CA ILE A 136 0.79 4.33 -14.44
C ILE A 136 0.08 2.99 -14.42
N LYS A 137 -0.42 2.59 -13.25
CA LYS A 137 -1.31 1.43 -13.08
C LYS A 137 -2.76 1.89 -13.12
N LEU A 138 -3.53 1.35 -14.05
CA LEU A 138 -4.92 1.65 -14.32
C LEU A 138 -5.80 0.46 -13.92
N LYS A 139 -7.06 0.74 -13.57
CA LYS A 139 -8.05 -0.29 -13.22
C LYS A 139 -9.06 -0.48 -14.34
N ALA A 140 -8.93 -1.57 -15.13
CA ALA A 140 -9.95 -1.95 -16.09
C ALA A 140 -11.26 -2.38 -15.40
N ARG A 141 -12.40 -2.05 -16.00
CA ARG A 141 -13.71 -2.42 -15.51
C ARG A 141 -14.61 -2.83 -16.68
N PRO A 142 -15.51 -3.82 -16.52
CA PRO A 142 -16.36 -4.35 -17.60
C PRO A 142 -17.37 -3.32 -18.16
N TRP A 143 -17.64 -2.24 -17.42
CA TRP A 143 -18.52 -1.14 -17.87
C TRP A 143 -17.77 0.00 -18.58
N ARG A 144 -16.49 -0.18 -18.89
CA ARG A 144 -15.65 0.78 -19.61
C ARG A 144 -15.05 0.15 -20.86
N ASP A 145 -14.85 0.93 -21.88
CA ASP A 145 -14.03 0.55 -23.02
C ASP A 145 -12.55 0.82 -22.69
N ILE A 146 -11.83 -0.22 -22.32
CA ILE A 146 -10.41 -0.13 -21.93
C ILE A 146 -9.53 0.25 -23.13
N ILE A 147 -9.94 -0.09 -24.35
CA ILE A 147 -9.19 0.24 -25.56
C ILE A 147 -9.25 1.76 -25.79
N ASP A 148 -10.46 2.34 -25.73
CA ASP A 148 -10.63 3.80 -25.84
C ASP A 148 -9.92 4.53 -24.69
N GLN A 149 -10.06 4.05 -23.44
CA GLN A 149 -9.41 4.65 -22.29
C GLN A 149 -7.89 4.69 -22.46
N THR A 150 -7.24 3.56 -22.78
CA THR A 150 -5.78 3.48 -22.93
C THR A 150 -5.28 4.22 -24.15
N ALA A 151 -6.01 4.17 -25.27
CA ALA A 151 -5.67 4.93 -26.47
C ALA A 151 -5.73 6.46 -26.23
N THR A 152 -6.72 6.91 -25.47
CA THR A 152 -6.87 8.33 -25.09
C THR A 152 -5.71 8.81 -24.23
N VAL A 153 -5.35 8.03 -23.20
CA VAL A 153 -4.20 8.34 -22.35
C VAL A 153 -2.90 8.29 -23.12
N GLY A 154 -2.70 7.28 -23.98
CA GLY A 154 -1.48 7.09 -24.77
C GLY A 154 -1.17 8.26 -25.71
N LYS A 155 -2.19 8.95 -26.23
CA LYS A 155 -2.01 10.17 -27.03
C LYS A 155 -1.54 11.39 -26.23
N ALA A 156 -1.60 11.33 -24.90
CA ALA A 156 -1.40 12.47 -24.02
C ALA A 156 -0.10 12.41 -23.22
N VAL A 157 0.66 11.32 -23.32
CA VAL A 157 1.90 11.06 -22.59
C VAL A 157 3.05 10.73 -23.56
N PRO A 158 4.32 10.74 -23.10
CA PRO A 158 5.47 10.32 -23.93
C PRO A 158 5.33 8.90 -24.47
N ALA A 159 5.91 8.62 -25.63
CA ALA A 159 5.78 7.33 -26.31
C ALA A 159 6.39 6.14 -25.55
N ASP A 160 7.34 6.40 -24.66
CA ASP A 160 7.99 5.41 -23.80
C ASP A 160 7.33 5.25 -22.43
N TYR A 161 6.27 6.04 -22.14
CA TYR A 161 5.49 5.93 -20.91
C TYR A 161 4.69 4.63 -20.87
N LYS A 162 4.75 3.92 -19.74
CA LYS A 162 4.20 2.56 -19.60
C LYS A 162 2.85 2.55 -18.92
N PHE A 163 2.05 1.54 -19.26
CA PHE A 163 0.75 1.27 -18.65
C PHE A 163 0.72 -0.13 -18.08
N ASP A 164 0.37 -0.24 -16.80
CA ASP A 164 -0.06 -1.49 -16.20
C ASP A 164 -1.59 -1.47 -16.10
N VAL A 165 -2.26 -2.47 -16.68
CA VAL A 165 -3.72 -2.56 -16.64
C VAL A 165 -4.12 -3.73 -15.75
N ASP A 166 -4.79 -3.42 -14.63
CA ASP A 166 -5.26 -4.40 -13.67
C ASP A 166 -6.75 -4.68 -13.87
N PHE A 167 -7.05 -5.86 -14.36
CA PHE A 167 -8.43 -6.31 -14.59
C PHE A 167 -9.12 -6.89 -13.34
N ASN A 168 -8.38 -7.12 -12.26
CA ASN A 168 -8.92 -7.68 -11.02
C ASN A 168 -9.72 -8.99 -11.20
N GLY A 169 -9.33 -9.84 -12.14
CA GLY A 169 -10.03 -11.11 -12.41
C GLY A 169 -11.34 -10.99 -13.20
N PHE A 170 -11.57 -9.88 -13.89
CA PHE A 170 -12.73 -9.64 -14.75
C PHE A 170 -12.52 -10.06 -16.22
N LEU A 171 -11.50 -10.86 -16.54
CA LEU A 171 -11.28 -11.47 -17.85
C LEU A 171 -11.69 -12.92 -17.84
#